data_6e2c90dac5f0124156b7160908d94c9d
#
_entry.id   6e2c90dac5f0124156b7160908d94c9d
#
_cell.length_a   1.000
_cell.length_b   1.000
_cell.length_c   1.000
_cell.angle_alpha   90.00
_cell.angle_beta   90.00
_cell.angle_gamma   90.00
#
_symmetry.space_group_name_H-M   'P 1'
#
loop_
_entity.id
_entity.type
_entity.pdbx_description
1 polymer ?
#
loop_
_entity_poly.entity_id
_entity_poly.type
_entity_poly.pdbx_seq_one_letter_code
_entity_poly.pdbx_strand_id
1 'polypeptide(L)'
;VGQDGLVANTAKYSRGVPIVAVNPDPKRYDGVLLPFDQHNFITAIERVISGQYHYQMMRFAEAKLNDGQRLLAFNDLFIGAASHVSARYKINYNGEIEEHSSSGLLVSTKAGATGWLSSVFNMAYGVVNMFENVPELRQPELEDNELLFAVREPFKSLRTQTQLSIGKVNDAHSLTIESLMPSQGVIFSDGIETDFLKFNSGVIATIGLAEEQAKLVLRK
;
A
#
# COMPACT_ATOMS: atom_id res chain seq x y z
N VAL A 1 5.38 -9.91 18.59
CA VAL A 1 4.16 -10.71 18.79
C VAL A 1 2.97 -9.80 18.61
N GLY A 2 2.04 -10.10 17.69
CA GLY A 2 0.85 -9.29 17.43
C GLY A 2 0.18 -9.67 16.11
N GLN A 3 -0.67 -8.80 15.60
CA GLN A 3 -1.36 -8.99 14.31
C GLN A 3 -0.51 -8.46 13.14
N ASP A 4 -0.92 -8.74 11.89
CA ASP A 4 -0.23 -8.30 10.67
C ASP A 4 0.05 -6.78 10.64
N GLY A 5 -0.88 -5.95 11.11
CA GLY A 5 -0.68 -4.51 11.21
C GLY A 5 0.49 -4.08 12.11
N LEU A 6 0.79 -4.85 13.17
CA LEU A 6 1.97 -4.58 14.00
C LEU A 6 3.27 -4.85 13.23
N VAL A 7 3.30 -5.91 12.41
CA VAL A 7 4.45 -6.22 11.55
C VAL A 7 4.68 -5.09 10.57
N ALA A 8 3.64 -4.67 9.85
CA ALA A 8 3.68 -3.58 8.89
C ALA A 8 4.23 -2.28 9.50
N ASN A 9 3.69 -1.89 10.66
CA ASN A 9 4.13 -0.67 11.36
C ASN A 9 5.55 -0.77 11.91
N THR A 10 5.96 -1.95 12.43
CA THR A 10 7.32 -2.16 12.97
C THR A 10 8.36 -2.22 11.86
N ALA A 11 8.02 -2.79 10.72
CA ALA A 11 8.93 -3.03 9.60
C ALA A 11 9.60 -1.74 9.12
N LYS A 12 8.87 -0.62 9.06
CA LYS A 12 9.37 0.70 8.66
C LYS A 12 10.54 1.21 9.54
N TYR A 13 10.62 0.73 10.77
CA TYR A 13 11.65 1.13 11.75
C TYR A 13 12.74 0.07 11.95
N SER A 14 12.62 -1.11 11.34
CA SER A 14 13.53 -2.24 11.57
C SER A 14 14.93 -2.02 11.01
N ARG A 15 15.10 -1.13 10.03
CA ARG A 15 16.39 -0.80 9.38
C ARG A 15 17.20 -2.03 8.97
N GLY A 16 16.50 -3.04 8.43
CA GLY A 16 17.12 -4.30 7.98
C GLY A 16 17.39 -5.33 9.08
N VAL A 17 17.04 -5.05 10.33
CA VAL A 17 17.05 -6.06 11.40
C VAL A 17 15.99 -7.12 11.10
N PRO A 18 16.32 -8.44 11.22
CA PRO A 18 15.36 -9.50 10.98
C PRO A 18 14.13 -9.43 11.89
N ILE A 19 12.95 -9.57 11.30
CA ILE A 19 11.68 -9.56 12.02
C ILE A 19 11.19 -11.00 12.14
N VAL A 20 11.10 -11.52 13.38
CA VAL A 20 10.43 -12.79 13.70
C VAL A 20 8.99 -12.46 14.08
N ALA A 21 8.08 -12.60 13.14
CA ALA A 21 6.68 -12.23 13.30
C ALA A 21 5.86 -13.41 13.87
N VAL A 22 5.28 -13.20 15.06
CA VAL A 22 4.63 -14.26 15.84
C VAL A 22 3.14 -13.99 15.96
N ASN A 23 2.31 -14.93 15.48
CA ASN A 23 0.87 -14.93 15.63
C ASN A 23 0.49 -15.34 17.07
N PRO A 24 -0.17 -14.47 17.86
CA PRO A 24 -0.53 -14.76 19.23
C PRO A 24 -1.67 -15.79 19.34
N ASP A 25 -2.54 -15.87 18.32
CA ASP A 25 -3.70 -16.75 18.29
C ASP A 25 -4.03 -17.18 16.85
N PRO A 26 -3.40 -18.26 16.32
CA PRO A 26 -3.63 -18.75 14.96
C PRO A 26 -5.06 -19.26 14.70
N LYS A 27 -5.88 -19.44 15.74
CA LYS A 27 -7.29 -19.83 15.57
C LYS A 27 -8.20 -18.64 15.29
N ARG A 28 -7.74 -17.44 15.65
CA ARG A 28 -8.52 -16.20 15.56
C ARG A 28 -8.03 -15.27 14.45
N TYR A 29 -6.74 -15.32 14.13
CA TYR A 29 -6.10 -14.42 13.16
C TYR A 29 -5.44 -15.22 12.04
N ASP A 30 -5.73 -14.86 10.79
CA ASP A 30 -5.15 -15.52 9.61
C ASP A 30 -3.63 -15.41 9.59
N GLY A 31 -3.10 -14.25 9.97
CA GLY A 31 -1.67 -14.04 10.18
C GLY A 31 -0.83 -14.24 8.92
N VAL A 32 -1.20 -13.59 7.82
CA VAL A 32 -0.52 -13.70 6.51
C VAL A 32 0.97 -13.35 6.62
N LEU A 33 1.32 -12.38 7.47
CA LEU A 33 2.70 -11.96 7.74
C LEU A 33 3.32 -12.62 8.99
N LEU A 34 2.62 -13.56 9.63
CA LEU A 34 2.97 -14.13 10.93
C LEU A 34 3.30 -15.64 10.81
N PRO A 35 4.45 -16.02 10.23
CA PRO A 35 4.79 -17.42 10.00
C PRO A 35 5.06 -18.22 11.28
N PHE A 36 5.22 -17.55 12.43
CA PHE A 36 5.52 -18.20 13.72
C PHE A 36 4.35 -18.06 14.69
N ASP A 37 4.29 -18.97 15.65
CA ASP A 37 3.35 -19.01 16.76
C ASP A 37 4.07 -19.20 18.10
N GLN A 38 3.30 -19.29 19.20
CA GLN A 38 3.83 -19.47 20.55
C GLN A 38 4.65 -20.77 20.75
N HIS A 39 4.55 -21.76 19.85
CA HIS A 39 5.23 -23.04 20.00
C HIS A 39 6.58 -23.10 19.26
N ASN A 40 6.79 -22.23 18.27
CA ASN A 40 7.95 -22.33 17.37
C ASN A 40 8.82 -21.07 17.26
N PHE A 41 8.40 -19.93 17.85
CA PHE A 41 9.14 -18.67 17.72
C PHE A 41 10.52 -18.70 18.39
N ILE A 42 10.69 -19.47 19.48
CA ILE A 42 11.99 -19.58 20.19
C ILE A 42 13.03 -20.17 19.25
N THR A 43 12.71 -21.27 18.57
CA THR A 43 13.60 -21.88 17.57
C THR A 43 13.92 -20.93 16.42
N ALA A 44 12.97 -20.08 16.01
CA ALA A 44 13.21 -19.06 14.99
C ALA A 44 14.23 -18.01 15.48
N ILE A 45 14.13 -17.57 16.73
CA ILE A 45 15.08 -16.62 17.33
C ILE A 45 16.48 -17.25 17.40
N GLU A 46 16.61 -18.49 17.87
CA GLU A 46 17.88 -19.22 17.94
C GLU A 46 18.56 -19.31 16.56
N ARG A 47 17.78 -19.59 15.51
CA ARG A 47 18.27 -19.63 14.14
C ARG A 47 18.73 -18.25 13.67
N VAL A 48 18.01 -17.17 14.00
CA VAL A 48 18.43 -15.80 13.66
C VAL A 48 19.74 -15.46 14.36
N ILE A 49 19.89 -15.78 15.65
CA ILE A 49 21.12 -15.52 16.43
C ILE A 49 22.32 -16.32 15.85
N SER A 50 22.09 -17.58 15.43
CA SER A 50 23.14 -18.40 14.82
C SER A 50 23.42 -18.07 13.33
N GLY A 51 22.67 -17.16 12.72
CA GLY A 51 22.79 -16.81 11.31
C GLY A 51 22.22 -17.87 10.35
N GLN A 52 21.54 -18.91 10.85
CA GLN A 52 20.99 -20.01 10.08
C GLN A 52 19.48 -19.88 9.88
N TYR A 53 19.05 -18.86 9.17
CA TYR A 53 17.63 -18.61 8.93
C TYR A 53 17.34 -18.20 7.49
N HIS A 54 16.12 -18.49 7.05
CA HIS A 54 15.59 -18.02 5.78
C HIS A 54 14.77 -16.75 6.00
N TYR A 55 14.78 -15.85 5.03
CA TYR A 55 14.02 -14.61 5.09
C TYR A 55 13.55 -14.19 3.71
N GLN A 56 12.52 -13.38 3.70
CA GLN A 56 12.07 -12.65 2.52
C GLN A 56 12.34 -11.17 2.70
N MET A 57 12.89 -10.55 1.66
CA MET A 57 13.01 -9.09 1.62
C MET A 57 11.67 -8.49 1.20
N MET A 58 11.15 -7.58 2.01
CA MET A 58 9.90 -6.87 1.77
C MET A 58 10.22 -5.44 1.39
N ARG A 59 9.78 -5.00 0.21
CA ARG A 59 9.97 -3.63 -0.25
C ARG A 59 8.82 -2.74 0.21
N PHE A 60 9.13 -1.48 0.48
CA PHE A 60 8.14 -0.48 0.84
C PHE A 60 7.71 0.32 -0.38
N ALA A 61 6.46 0.79 -0.38
CA ALA A 61 6.06 1.92 -1.18
C ALA A 61 6.57 3.21 -0.52
N GLU A 62 6.93 4.19 -1.33
CA GLU A 62 7.34 5.52 -0.89
C GLU A 62 6.48 6.59 -1.56
N ALA A 63 6.00 7.55 -0.77
CA ALA A 63 5.55 8.85 -1.25
C ALA A 63 6.60 9.90 -0.90
N LYS A 64 7.18 10.56 -1.90
CA LYS A 64 8.16 11.63 -1.74
C LYS A 64 7.56 12.94 -2.23
N LEU A 65 7.49 13.94 -1.35
CA LEU A 65 6.95 15.26 -1.69
C LEU A 65 8.01 16.17 -2.31
N ASN A 66 7.55 17.17 -3.06
CA ASN A 66 8.40 18.18 -3.69
C ASN A 66 9.17 19.06 -2.70
N ASP A 67 8.81 19.08 -1.40
CA ASP A 67 9.53 19.75 -0.32
C ASP A 67 10.56 18.85 0.41
N GLY A 68 10.70 17.60 -0.05
CA GLY A 68 11.64 16.60 0.49
C GLY A 68 11.09 15.74 1.62
N GLN A 69 9.87 15.97 2.11
CA GLN A 69 9.22 15.06 3.05
C GLN A 69 8.93 13.72 2.37
N ARG A 70 8.97 12.63 3.13
CA ARG A 70 8.72 11.28 2.63
C ARG A 70 7.96 10.44 3.64
N LEU A 71 7.20 9.48 3.14
CA LEU A 71 6.46 8.50 3.92
C LEU A 71 6.61 7.12 3.31
N LEU A 72 6.92 6.12 4.14
CA LEU A 72 7.02 4.72 3.73
C LEU A 72 5.74 3.97 4.09
N ALA A 73 5.36 3.02 3.24
CA ALA A 73 4.29 2.07 3.50
C ALA A 73 4.77 0.64 3.29
N PHE A 74 4.48 -0.22 4.24
CA PHE A 74 4.69 -1.66 4.13
C PHE A 74 3.59 -2.32 3.27
N ASN A 75 2.32 -1.99 3.57
CA ASN A 75 1.16 -2.49 2.83
C ASN A 75 0.69 -1.52 1.77
N ASP A 76 0.27 -0.31 2.18
CA ASP A 76 -0.33 0.64 1.27
C ASP A 76 -0.18 2.10 1.72
N LEU A 77 -0.19 3.00 0.72
CA LEU A 77 -0.35 4.43 0.88
C LEU A 77 -1.79 4.80 0.51
N PHE A 78 -2.42 5.65 1.31
CA PHE A 78 -3.63 6.36 0.94
C PHE A 78 -3.28 7.82 0.63
N ILE A 79 -3.81 8.34 -0.49
CA ILE A 79 -3.63 9.72 -0.94
C ILE A 79 -5.02 10.30 -1.19
N GLY A 80 -5.44 11.30 -0.40
CA GLY A 80 -6.78 11.84 -0.55
C GLY A 80 -7.14 12.91 0.47
N ALA A 81 -8.43 13.08 0.70
CA ALA A 81 -8.94 13.98 1.72
C ALA A 81 -9.02 13.27 3.09
N ALA A 82 -8.76 14.01 4.17
CA ALA A 82 -8.88 13.53 5.55
C ALA A 82 -10.33 13.32 6.02
N SER A 83 -11.31 13.63 5.19
CA SER A 83 -12.72 13.49 5.49
C SER A 83 -13.50 12.94 4.28
N HIS A 84 -14.82 12.81 4.39
CA HIS A 84 -15.68 12.27 3.33
C HIS A 84 -15.92 13.23 2.14
N VAL A 85 -15.16 14.31 2.01
CA VAL A 85 -15.18 15.15 0.82
C VAL A 85 -14.36 14.54 -0.31
N SER A 86 -14.70 14.85 -1.54
CA SER A 86 -13.95 14.36 -2.69
C SER A 86 -12.50 14.89 -2.67
N ALA A 87 -11.55 13.98 -2.80
CA ALA A 87 -10.17 14.31 -3.08
C ALA A 87 -10.05 14.82 -4.51
N ARG A 88 -9.37 15.96 -4.69
CA ARG A 88 -9.13 16.58 -6.00
C ARG A 88 -7.63 16.66 -6.24
N TYR A 89 -7.20 16.12 -7.38
CA TYR A 89 -5.79 16.06 -7.73
C TYR A 89 -5.61 15.88 -9.23
N LYS A 90 -4.42 16.15 -9.74
CA LYS A 90 -3.98 15.69 -11.04
C LYS A 90 -3.14 14.43 -10.85
N ILE A 91 -3.45 13.41 -11.60
CA ILE A 91 -2.64 12.19 -11.73
C ILE A 91 -1.82 12.28 -13.02
N ASN A 92 -0.53 12.04 -12.93
CA ASN A 92 0.33 11.85 -14.09
C ASN A 92 0.90 10.43 -14.03
N TYR A 93 0.52 9.62 -14.99
CA TYR A 93 0.99 8.25 -15.11
C TYR A 93 1.63 8.05 -16.49
N ASN A 94 2.94 7.80 -16.51
CA ASN A 94 3.74 7.65 -17.73
C ASN A 94 3.65 8.84 -18.70
N GLY A 95 3.45 10.06 -18.19
CA GLY A 95 3.31 11.26 -19.00
C GLY A 95 1.87 11.57 -19.43
N GLU A 96 0.92 10.68 -19.22
CA GLU A 96 -0.50 10.96 -19.40
C GLU A 96 -1.05 11.63 -18.13
N ILE A 97 -1.79 12.73 -18.31
CA ILE A 97 -2.28 13.56 -17.21
C ILE A 97 -3.81 13.64 -17.23
N GLU A 98 -4.43 13.37 -16.09
CA GLU A 98 -5.86 13.56 -15.86
C GLU A 98 -6.12 14.36 -14.58
N GLU A 99 -7.18 15.19 -14.58
CA GLU A 99 -7.72 15.76 -13.35
C GLU A 99 -8.77 14.80 -12.77
N HIS A 100 -8.62 14.43 -11.51
CA HIS A 100 -9.50 13.51 -10.81
C HIS A 100 -10.28 14.18 -9.67
N SER A 101 -11.49 13.68 -9.47
CA SER A 101 -12.30 13.83 -8.26
C SER A 101 -12.74 12.46 -7.82
N SER A 102 -12.38 12.03 -6.61
CA SER A 102 -12.57 10.65 -6.16
C SER A 102 -12.60 10.55 -4.63
N SER A 103 -12.81 9.36 -4.09
CA SER A 103 -12.63 9.10 -2.65
C SER A 103 -11.16 8.84 -2.27
N GLY A 104 -10.23 9.27 -3.12
CA GLY A 104 -8.80 9.11 -2.93
C GLY A 104 -8.20 7.98 -3.78
N LEU A 105 -6.91 7.85 -3.67
CA LEU A 105 -6.10 6.90 -4.40
C LEU A 105 -5.35 6.01 -3.41
N LEU A 106 -5.36 4.71 -3.67
CA LEU A 106 -4.62 3.69 -2.94
C LEU A 106 -3.40 3.27 -3.77
N VAL A 107 -2.25 3.12 -3.12
CA VAL A 107 -1.06 2.51 -3.73
C VAL A 107 -0.61 1.35 -2.86
N SER A 108 -0.68 0.14 -3.40
CA SER A 108 -0.38 -1.08 -2.65
C SER A 108 0.92 -1.72 -3.07
N THR A 109 1.65 -2.24 -2.09
CA THR A 109 2.77 -3.16 -2.29
C THR A 109 2.26 -4.59 -2.50
N LYS A 110 3.15 -5.50 -2.86
CA LYS A 110 2.85 -6.95 -2.87
C LYS A 110 2.35 -7.46 -1.51
N ALA A 111 2.92 -6.97 -0.40
CA ALA A 111 2.48 -7.35 0.95
C ALA A 111 1.06 -6.86 1.27
N GLY A 112 0.70 -5.67 0.80
CA GLY A 112 -0.63 -5.09 0.98
C GLY A 112 -1.72 -5.65 0.06
N ALA A 113 -1.36 -6.44 -0.94
CA ALA A 113 -2.28 -6.91 -1.98
C ALA A 113 -3.48 -7.69 -1.43
N THR A 114 -3.32 -8.40 -0.32
CA THR A 114 -4.41 -9.16 0.35
C THR A 114 -5.28 -8.31 1.29
N GLY A 115 -4.87 -7.07 1.56
CA GLY A 115 -5.55 -6.13 2.44
C GLY A 115 -6.54 -5.21 1.71
N TRP A 116 -6.36 -3.90 1.82
CA TRP A 116 -7.28 -2.89 1.27
C TRP A 116 -7.44 -3.00 -0.25
N LEU A 117 -6.34 -3.30 -0.98
CA LEU A 117 -6.42 -3.51 -2.43
C LEU A 117 -7.40 -4.62 -2.80
N SER A 118 -7.41 -5.75 -2.08
CA SER A 118 -8.36 -6.84 -2.35
C SER A 118 -9.82 -6.40 -2.20
N SER A 119 -10.11 -5.50 -1.26
CA SER A 119 -11.45 -4.94 -1.07
C SER A 119 -11.91 -4.09 -2.25
N VAL A 120 -10.99 -3.37 -2.91
CA VAL A 120 -11.29 -2.62 -4.15
C VAL A 120 -11.69 -3.57 -5.26
N PHE A 121 -10.97 -4.69 -5.45
CA PHE A 121 -11.30 -5.70 -6.46
C PHE A 121 -12.61 -6.43 -6.14
N ASN A 122 -12.86 -6.77 -4.88
CA ASN A 122 -14.11 -7.39 -4.45
C ASN A 122 -15.32 -6.48 -4.74
N MET A 123 -15.20 -5.18 -4.47
CA MET A 123 -16.25 -4.20 -4.78
C MET A 123 -16.45 -4.09 -6.28
N ALA A 124 -15.38 -3.96 -7.07
CA ALA A 124 -15.45 -3.88 -8.52
C ALA A 124 -16.10 -5.14 -9.13
N TYR A 125 -15.71 -6.33 -8.66
CA TYR A 125 -16.31 -7.59 -9.07
C TYR A 125 -17.81 -7.63 -8.73
N GLY A 126 -18.20 -7.24 -7.51
CA GLY A 126 -19.60 -7.22 -7.09
C GLY A 126 -20.47 -6.33 -8.00
N VAL A 127 -19.94 -5.17 -8.41
CA VAL A 127 -20.64 -4.26 -9.33
C VAL A 127 -20.78 -4.87 -10.73
N VAL A 128 -19.69 -5.37 -11.31
CA VAL A 128 -19.71 -5.92 -12.68
C VAL A 128 -20.58 -7.18 -12.74
N ASN A 129 -20.49 -8.07 -11.75
CA ASN A 129 -21.26 -9.31 -11.68
C ASN A 129 -22.78 -9.09 -11.52
N MET A 130 -23.19 -7.88 -11.12
CA MET A 130 -24.61 -7.50 -11.08
C MET A 130 -25.22 -7.34 -12.50
N PHE A 131 -24.41 -6.97 -13.49
CA PHE A 131 -24.87 -6.69 -14.85
C PHE A 131 -24.51 -7.80 -15.84
N GLU A 132 -23.38 -8.45 -15.63
CA GLU A 132 -22.86 -9.50 -16.50
C GLU A 132 -22.36 -10.68 -15.64
N ASN A 133 -22.63 -11.90 -16.09
CA ASN A 133 -22.10 -13.09 -15.43
C ASN A 133 -20.63 -13.28 -15.84
N VAL A 134 -19.72 -12.51 -15.20
CA VAL A 134 -18.30 -12.52 -15.50
C VAL A 134 -17.54 -13.49 -14.59
N PRO A 135 -16.42 -14.07 -15.02
CA PRO A 135 -15.51 -14.79 -14.16
C PRO A 135 -15.05 -13.89 -12.99
N GLU A 136 -14.73 -14.50 -11.85
CA GLU A 136 -14.20 -13.79 -10.69
C GLU A 136 -13.04 -12.86 -11.10
N LEU A 137 -13.17 -11.57 -10.75
CA LEU A 137 -12.16 -10.58 -11.04
C LEU A 137 -10.97 -10.76 -10.09
N ARG A 138 -9.91 -11.36 -10.59
CA ARG A 138 -8.69 -11.55 -9.83
C ARG A 138 -7.81 -10.31 -9.93
N GLN A 139 -7.28 -9.89 -8.79
CA GLN A 139 -6.25 -8.86 -8.80
C GLN A 139 -4.98 -9.40 -9.48
N PRO A 140 -4.22 -8.54 -10.20
CA PRO A 140 -2.96 -8.96 -10.80
C PRO A 140 -1.94 -9.32 -9.72
N GLU A 141 -1.18 -10.39 -9.95
CA GLU A 141 -0.02 -10.68 -9.12
C GLU A 141 1.02 -9.57 -9.29
N LEU A 142 1.58 -9.13 -8.15
CA LEU A 142 2.63 -8.14 -8.11
C LEU A 142 3.99 -8.81 -7.90
N GLU A 143 4.96 -8.39 -8.69
CA GLU A 143 6.35 -8.72 -8.44
C GLU A 143 6.92 -7.89 -7.27
N ASP A 144 8.09 -8.30 -6.75
CA ASP A 144 8.70 -7.61 -5.60
C ASP A 144 9.14 -6.17 -5.92
N ASN A 145 9.25 -5.82 -7.20
CA ASN A 145 9.61 -4.49 -7.70
C ASN A 145 8.43 -3.74 -8.32
N GLU A 146 7.21 -4.10 -7.97
CA GLU A 146 5.99 -3.47 -8.46
C GLU A 146 5.10 -2.98 -7.33
N LEU A 147 4.44 -1.84 -7.57
CA LEU A 147 3.30 -1.35 -6.82
C LEU A 147 2.07 -1.35 -7.74
N LEU A 148 0.89 -1.36 -7.16
CA LEU A 148 -0.36 -1.16 -7.89
C LEU A 148 -1.09 0.04 -7.29
N PHE A 149 -1.42 1.04 -8.12
CA PHE A 149 -2.33 2.08 -7.69
C PHE A 149 -3.75 1.78 -8.16
N ALA A 150 -4.74 2.20 -7.36
CA ALA A 150 -6.16 2.15 -7.68
C ALA A 150 -6.85 3.41 -7.17
N VAL A 151 -7.56 4.11 -8.05
CA VAL A 151 -8.40 5.26 -7.71
C VAL A 151 -9.74 4.76 -7.18
N ARG A 152 -10.14 5.24 -6.01
CA ARG A 152 -11.40 4.84 -5.36
C ARG A 152 -12.54 5.75 -5.80
N GLU A 153 -13.64 5.15 -6.23
CA GLU A 153 -14.87 5.83 -6.64
C GLU A 153 -14.62 7.07 -7.53
N PRO A 154 -13.93 6.92 -8.69
CA PRO A 154 -13.62 8.05 -9.55
C PRO A 154 -14.88 8.65 -10.16
N PHE A 155 -15.02 9.99 -10.06
CA PHE A 155 -16.17 10.73 -10.59
C PHE A 155 -15.84 11.35 -11.94
N LYS A 156 -16.60 10.99 -12.98
CA LYS A 156 -16.48 11.56 -14.32
C LYS A 156 -17.36 12.79 -14.49
N SER A 157 -16.78 13.87 -14.97
CA SER A 157 -17.50 15.12 -15.28
C SER A 157 -16.92 15.80 -16.53
N LEU A 158 -17.35 17.03 -16.82
CA LEU A 158 -16.73 17.84 -17.89
C LEU A 158 -15.27 18.20 -17.58
N ARG A 159 -14.85 18.19 -16.31
CA ARG A 159 -13.51 18.58 -15.86
C ARG A 159 -12.67 17.41 -15.39
N THR A 160 -13.28 16.31 -14.99
CA THR A 160 -12.60 15.17 -14.40
C THR A 160 -12.74 13.92 -15.28
N GLN A 161 -11.65 13.18 -15.42
CA GLN A 161 -11.54 11.95 -16.19
C GLN A 161 -11.47 10.74 -15.25
N THR A 162 -11.48 9.53 -15.83
CA THR A 162 -11.48 8.28 -15.07
C THR A 162 -10.71 7.15 -15.78
N GLN A 163 -9.90 7.45 -16.79
CA GLN A 163 -9.18 6.42 -17.53
C GLN A 163 -7.95 5.94 -16.75
N LEU A 164 -7.24 6.85 -16.10
CA LEU A 164 -6.10 6.54 -15.23
C LEU A 164 -6.55 6.07 -13.84
N SER A 165 -7.43 5.07 -13.78
CA SER A 165 -8.00 4.60 -12.51
C SER A 165 -7.22 3.47 -11.85
N ILE A 166 -6.36 2.77 -12.60
CA ILE A 166 -5.55 1.66 -12.09
C ILE A 166 -4.29 1.52 -12.93
N GLY A 167 -3.19 1.13 -12.31
CA GLY A 167 -1.93 0.89 -13.03
C GLY A 167 -0.81 0.37 -12.12
N LYS A 168 0.18 -0.28 -12.73
CA LYS A 168 1.40 -0.72 -12.04
C LYS A 168 2.43 0.40 -12.02
N VAL A 169 3.13 0.55 -10.90
CA VAL A 169 4.23 1.50 -10.72
C VAL A 169 5.51 0.72 -10.48
N ASN A 170 6.55 1.01 -11.27
CA ASN A 170 7.88 0.44 -11.17
C ASN A 170 8.88 1.37 -11.86
N ASP A 171 10.11 0.94 -12.08
CA ASP A 171 11.17 1.76 -12.72
C ASP A 171 10.80 2.21 -14.15
N ALA A 172 9.94 1.46 -14.86
CA ALA A 172 9.47 1.78 -16.21
C ALA A 172 8.18 2.60 -16.23
N HIS A 173 7.41 2.59 -15.12
CA HIS A 173 6.09 3.19 -15.03
C HIS A 173 6.01 4.12 -13.84
N SER A 174 6.12 5.42 -14.12
CA SER A 174 6.13 6.48 -13.10
C SER A 174 4.74 6.98 -12.73
N LEU A 175 4.55 7.33 -11.47
CA LEU A 175 3.31 7.92 -10.95
C LEU A 175 3.63 9.17 -10.14
N THR A 176 3.04 10.30 -10.51
CA THR A 176 3.06 11.53 -9.70
C THR A 176 1.65 12.07 -9.52
N ILE A 177 1.39 12.61 -8.34
CA ILE A 177 0.09 13.17 -7.96
C ILE A 177 0.30 14.62 -7.52
N GLU A 178 -0.40 15.57 -8.14
CA GLU A 178 -0.43 16.97 -7.73
C GLU A 178 -1.75 17.26 -7.02
N SER A 179 -1.70 17.72 -5.79
CA SER A 179 -2.91 18.07 -5.03
C SER A 179 -3.59 19.34 -5.53
N LEU A 180 -4.90 19.28 -5.67
CA LEU A 180 -5.78 20.43 -5.92
C LEU A 180 -6.70 20.70 -4.71
N MET A 181 -6.45 20.06 -3.57
CA MET A 181 -7.23 20.24 -2.34
C MET A 181 -6.77 21.47 -1.58
N PRO A 182 -7.63 22.50 -1.36
CA PRO A 182 -7.23 23.72 -0.66
C PRO A 182 -6.74 23.45 0.77
N SER A 183 -7.32 22.44 1.42
CA SER A 183 -7.01 22.02 2.80
C SER A 183 -7.39 20.57 2.99
N GLN A 184 -6.95 19.98 4.12
CA GLN A 184 -7.29 18.61 4.54
C GLN A 184 -6.87 17.53 3.54
N GLY A 185 -5.96 17.81 2.62
CA GLY A 185 -5.30 16.78 1.85
C GLY A 185 -4.27 16.04 2.71
N VAL A 186 -4.24 14.71 2.60
CA VAL A 186 -3.37 13.85 3.40
C VAL A 186 -2.78 12.73 2.56
N ILE A 187 -1.60 12.27 2.96
CA ILE A 187 -1.03 10.99 2.58
C ILE A 187 -0.69 10.26 3.87
N PHE A 188 -1.28 9.09 4.11
CA PHE A 188 -0.93 8.22 5.24
C PHE A 188 -0.62 6.80 4.78
N SER A 189 -0.01 6.00 5.64
CA SER A 189 0.42 4.64 5.34
C SER A 189 -0.09 3.61 6.34
N ASP A 190 -0.35 2.39 5.86
CA ASP A 190 -0.64 1.21 6.69
C ASP A 190 -1.78 1.43 7.71
N GLY A 191 -2.78 2.26 7.34
CA GLY A 191 -3.93 2.57 8.19
C GLY A 191 -3.64 3.49 9.39
N ILE A 192 -2.45 4.10 9.48
CA ILE A 192 -2.10 5.02 10.57
C ILE A 192 -2.40 6.46 10.16
N GLU A 193 -3.62 6.91 10.42
CA GLU A 193 -4.10 8.26 10.04
C GLU A 193 -3.49 9.38 10.88
N THR A 194 -2.86 9.09 12.01
CA THR A 194 -2.22 10.08 12.88
C THR A 194 -0.81 10.48 12.43
N ASP A 195 -0.16 9.63 11.63
CA ASP A 195 1.15 9.88 11.03
C ASP A 195 0.97 10.09 9.53
N PHE A 196 0.75 11.33 9.12
CA PHE A 196 0.44 11.69 7.75
C PHE A 196 1.28 12.85 7.23
N LEU A 197 1.47 12.89 5.93
CA LEU A 197 1.97 14.07 5.22
C LEU A 197 0.80 14.97 4.82
N LYS A 198 0.95 16.29 5.00
CA LYS A 198 -0.01 17.27 4.48
C LYS A 198 0.08 17.32 2.97
N PHE A 199 -1.05 17.10 2.30
CA PHE A 199 -1.13 17.05 0.85
C PHE A 199 -2.13 18.07 0.31
N ASN A 200 -1.87 19.35 0.58
CA ASN A 200 -2.70 20.45 0.12
C ASN A 200 -2.27 20.96 -1.27
N SER A 201 -3.07 21.86 -1.87
CA SER A 201 -2.87 22.38 -3.22
C SER A 201 -1.43 22.87 -3.46
N GLY A 202 -0.87 22.45 -4.60
CA GLY A 202 0.51 22.72 -5.01
C GLY A 202 1.55 21.73 -4.49
N VAL A 203 1.18 20.82 -3.58
CA VAL A 203 2.07 19.73 -3.18
C VAL A 203 2.03 18.65 -4.25
N ILE A 204 3.21 18.17 -4.63
CA ILE A 204 3.39 17.09 -5.60
C ILE A 204 4.03 15.90 -4.87
N ALA A 205 3.42 14.73 -4.99
CA ALA A 205 3.94 13.47 -4.49
C ALA A 205 4.42 12.61 -5.66
N THR A 206 5.67 12.19 -5.62
CA THR A 206 6.21 11.13 -6.48
C THR A 206 6.10 9.81 -5.76
N ILE A 207 5.49 8.83 -6.41
CA ILE A 207 5.22 7.51 -5.85
C ILE A 207 6.17 6.50 -6.50
N GLY A 208 6.79 5.68 -5.68
CA GLY A 208 7.71 4.64 -6.15
C GLY A 208 8.03 3.62 -5.06
N LEU A 209 8.98 2.75 -5.37
CA LEU A 209 9.55 1.82 -4.40
C LEU A 209 10.66 2.50 -3.62
N ALA A 210 10.68 2.31 -2.30
CA ALA A 210 11.77 2.78 -1.46
C ALA A 210 13.05 1.94 -1.65
N GLU A 211 14.20 2.55 -1.34
CA GLU A 211 15.47 1.82 -1.26
C GLU A 211 15.51 0.90 -0.03
N GLU A 212 14.87 1.33 1.04
CA GLU A 212 14.77 0.58 2.28
C GLU A 212 13.90 -0.67 2.11
N GLN A 213 14.27 -1.72 2.83
CA GLN A 213 13.59 -3.00 2.82
C GLN A 213 13.51 -3.56 4.24
N ALA A 214 12.44 -4.31 4.53
CA ALA A 214 12.35 -5.10 5.75
C ALA A 214 12.72 -6.55 5.47
N LYS A 215 13.30 -7.19 6.49
CA LYS A 215 13.70 -8.59 6.44
C LYS A 215 12.76 -9.42 7.30
N LEU A 216 11.82 -10.12 6.66
CA LEU A 216 10.84 -10.98 7.33
C LEU A 216 11.38 -12.42 7.37
N VAL A 217 11.55 -12.97 8.57
CA VAL A 217 12.05 -14.35 8.76
C VAL A 217 10.97 -15.35 8.38
N LEU A 218 11.35 -16.38 7.63
CA LEU A 218 10.47 -17.45 7.17
C LEU A 218 10.56 -18.70 8.06
N ARG A 219 9.51 -19.52 8.04
CA ARG A 219 9.40 -20.71 8.90
C ARG A 219 10.32 -21.86 8.54
N LYS A 220 10.98 -21.90 7.37
CA LYS A 220 11.82 -23.03 6.93
C LYS A 220 13.13 -23.16 7.69
#